data_a91eefd4460183bf0c2f06ac983d1e1f
#
_entry.id   a91eefd4460183bf0c2f06ac983d1e1f
#
_cell.length_a   1.000
_cell.length_b   1.000
_cell.length_c   1.000
_cell.angle_alpha   90.00
_cell.angle_beta   90.00
_cell.angle_gamma   90.00
#
_symmetry.space_group_name_H-M   'P 1'
#
loop_
_entity.id
_entity.type
_entity.pdbx_description
1 polymer ?
#
loop_
_entity_poly.entity_id
_entity_poly.type
_entity_poly.pdbx_seq_one_letter_code
_entity_poly.pdbx_strand_id
1 'polypeptide(L)'
;MRLKFFCQAMLIAGVLAACGGNNSSTDNTAETSSAVSVESSAEGNVVQTGVVRKVSGSKSSTESTSKAVSETTVTTTTTVEETTTAVEEMTTVKETQPETNAQKPEAKEAGEIGLDPSWQYASFSKINSGKSVLYKPSENGNGITIAVNAGHGTKGGSSQKTQCHPDGTPKVTSGTTKAGATTAIAVSEGMTFADGTPESTVTFEMAKILKEELLSRGYNVLMIRDGSDVQLDNIARTVIANNVASAHIALHWDSTTADKGAFYMGVPEVDSYRSMEPVASNWKKHEALGKSLINGLSSNGTKIFSKGRMEMDLTQTSYSTVPSIDIELGDKTSDHGNDELKKLSKGLADGIDSYFGR
;
A
#
# COMPACT_ATOMS: atom_id res chain seq x y z
N MET A 1 28.48 -48.43 -39.14
CA MET A 1 29.83 -48.57 -38.55
C MET A 1 29.75 -48.25 -37.05
N ARG A 2 29.96 -49.23 -36.22
CA ARG A 2 29.89 -49.21 -34.75
C ARG A 2 31.17 -48.57 -34.22
N LEU A 3 31.10 -47.74 -33.15
CA LEU A 3 32.09 -47.85 -32.10
C LEU A 3 31.51 -47.40 -30.78
N LYS A 4 31.65 -48.24 -29.78
CA LYS A 4 31.27 -48.16 -28.36
C LYS A 4 32.48 -47.71 -27.52
N PHE A 5 32.19 -47.47 -26.24
CA PHE A 5 33.05 -47.50 -25.02
C PHE A 5 33.64 -46.14 -24.61
N PHE A 6 33.72 -45.70 -23.29
CA PHE A 6 33.78 -46.45 -22.04
C PHE A 6 33.33 -45.53 -20.86
N CYS A 7 32.68 -46.15 -19.87
CA CYS A 7 32.47 -45.68 -18.50
C CYS A 7 33.82 -45.66 -17.74
N GLN A 8 33.99 -44.66 -16.83
CA GLN A 8 34.81 -44.93 -15.65
C GLN A 8 34.30 -44.10 -14.46
N ALA A 9 33.77 -44.82 -13.47
CA ALA A 9 33.51 -44.36 -12.11
C ALA A 9 34.79 -44.46 -11.28
N MET A 10 35.01 -43.50 -10.39
CA MET A 10 36.02 -43.67 -9.34
C MET A 10 35.40 -43.19 -8.00
N LEU A 11 35.13 -44.19 -7.17
CA LEU A 11 34.92 -44.08 -5.73
C LEU A 11 36.27 -43.98 -5.04
N ILE A 12 36.45 -43.10 -4.08
CA ILE A 12 37.42 -43.28 -3.00
C ILE A 12 36.75 -42.91 -1.67
N ALA A 13 36.77 -43.87 -0.78
CA ALA A 13 36.27 -43.81 0.59
C ALA A 13 37.43 -43.56 1.59
N GLY A 14 37.05 -42.91 2.70
CA GLY A 14 37.57 -43.26 4.03
C GLY A 14 38.83 -42.53 4.50
N VAL A 15 38.76 -41.91 5.67
CA VAL A 15 39.34 -42.46 6.92
C VAL A 15 39.01 -41.50 8.09
N LEU A 16 38.46 -42.04 9.15
CA LEU A 16 38.37 -41.47 10.51
C LEU A 16 39.76 -41.51 11.20
N ALA A 17 40.06 -40.51 12.01
CA ALA A 17 40.90 -40.70 13.17
C ALA A 17 40.48 -39.77 14.31
N ALA A 18 40.12 -40.37 15.43
CA ALA A 18 39.92 -39.79 16.75
C ALA A 18 41.18 -39.97 17.59
N CYS A 19 41.43 -39.05 18.52
CA CYS A 19 42.16 -39.14 19.79
C CYS A 19 42.33 -37.71 20.31
N GLY A 20 41.97 -37.23 21.51
CA GLY A 20 41.96 -37.86 22.82
C GLY A 20 42.91 -37.12 23.76
N GLY A 21 42.42 -36.62 24.92
CA GLY A 21 43.24 -36.32 26.11
C GLY A 21 43.29 -34.79 26.46
N ASN A 22 42.75 -34.35 27.49
CA ASN A 22 42.64 -34.45 28.95
C ASN A 22 43.27 -33.24 29.70
N ASN A 23 42.45 -32.67 30.65
CA ASN A 23 42.80 -32.06 31.95
C ASN A 23 43.52 -30.70 31.99
N SER A 24 43.15 -29.73 32.86
CA SER A 24 42.55 -29.75 34.22
C SER A 24 42.17 -28.33 34.66
N SER A 25 41.07 -28.26 35.46
CA SER A 25 40.75 -27.45 36.68
C SER A 25 41.35 -26.05 36.83
N THR A 26 40.57 -25.03 37.23
CA THR A 26 40.00 -24.80 38.57
C THR A 26 39.07 -23.59 38.58
N ASP A 27 37.94 -23.79 39.26
CA ASP A 27 37.23 -22.98 40.29
C ASP A 27 36.56 -21.63 40.01
N ASN A 28 35.23 -21.71 40.29
CA ASN A 28 34.35 -20.81 41.10
C ASN A 28 34.04 -19.42 40.52
N THR A 29 32.79 -19.13 40.20
CA THR A 29 31.66 -18.86 41.14
C THR A 29 30.37 -18.80 40.37
N ALA A 30 29.30 -19.33 40.96
CA ALA A 30 27.93 -19.32 40.48
C ALA A 30 27.29 -17.92 40.62
N GLU A 31 26.61 -17.47 39.58
CA GLU A 31 25.43 -16.61 39.74
C GLU A 31 24.32 -17.09 38.79
N THR A 32 23.28 -17.55 39.40
CA THR A 32 22.00 -17.92 38.80
C THR A 32 21.29 -16.64 38.32
N SER A 33 21.04 -16.56 37.04
CA SER A 33 20.10 -15.60 36.48
C SER A 33 19.02 -16.35 35.70
N SER A 34 17.83 -16.33 36.25
CA SER A 34 16.61 -16.92 35.71
C SER A 34 16.25 -16.22 34.39
N ALA A 35 16.10 -16.99 33.32
CA ALA A 35 15.52 -16.52 32.08
C ALA A 35 14.00 -16.37 32.27
N VAL A 36 13.54 -15.11 32.26
CA VAL A 36 12.13 -14.76 32.10
C VAL A 36 11.91 -14.51 30.62
N SER A 37 11.14 -15.38 30.00
CA SER A 37 10.60 -15.15 28.65
C SER A 37 9.55 -14.06 28.74
N VAL A 38 9.83 -12.89 28.17
CA VAL A 38 8.87 -11.81 27.97
C VAL A 38 8.41 -11.86 26.54
N GLU A 39 7.17 -12.25 26.32
CA GLU A 39 6.45 -11.97 25.07
C GLU A 39 6.30 -10.46 24.93
N SER A 40 6.92 -9.89 23.91
CA SER A 40 6.81 -8.47 23.57
C SER A 40 5.75 -8.29 22.51
N SER A 41 4.55 -7.92 22.92
CA SER A 41 3.58 -7.23 22.07
C SER A 41 4.08 -5.81 21.85
N ALA A 42 4.43 -5.48 20.61
CA ALA A 42 4.91 -4.15 20.23
C ALA A 42 3.73 -3.22 19.98
N GLU A 43 3.32 -2.47 21.00
CA GLU A 43 2.57 -1.22 20.84
C GLU A 43 3.55 -0.07 20.69
N GLY A 44 3.61 0.51 19.48
CA GLY A 44 4.45 1.65 19.17
C GLY A 44 3.75 2.97 19.50
N ASN A 45 3.90 3.49 20.71
CA ASN A 45 3.54 4.86 21.06
C ASN A 45 4.66 5.81 20.64
N VAL A 46 4.40 6.67 19.66
CA VAL A 46 5.26 7.81 19.32
C VAL A 46 4.96 8.94 20.30
N VAL A 47 5.86 9.16 21.28
CA VAL A 47 5.85 10.34 22.14
C VAL A 47 6.62 11.46 21.45
N GLN A 48 5.91 12.51 21.05
CA GLN A 48 6.49 13.75 20.54
C GLN A 48 6.91 14.63 21.73
N THR A 49 8.20 14.72 22.01
CA THR A 49 8.75 15.65 23.02
C THR A 49 8.88 17.05 22.43
N GLY A 50 7.91 17.90 22.72
CA GLY A 50 7.99 19.33 22.48
C GLY A 50 8.88 20.02 23.51
N VAL A 51 9.92 20.72 23.06
CA VAL A 51 10.78 21.59 23.90
C VAL A 51 10.02 22.86 24.21
N VAL A 52 9.60 23.02 25.46
CA VAL A 52 9.03 24.28 25.97
C VAL A 52 10.17 25.23 26.39
N ARG A 53 10.37 26.32 25.66
CA ARG A 53 11.16 27.46 26.11
C ARG A 53 10.31 28.38 26.99
N LYS A 54 10.70 28.48 28.26
CA LYS A 54 10.13 29.36 29.24
C LYS A 54 10.65 30.79 28.98
N VAL A 55 9.74 31.73 28.71
CA VAL A 55 10.03 33.17 28.79
C VAL A 55 9.18 33.75 29.90
N SER A 56 9.86 34.39 30.86
CA SER A 56 9.33 35.03 32.04
C SER A 56 9.02 36.52 31.78
N GLY A 57 7.96 37.01 32.40
CA GLY A 57 7.78 38.46 32.68
C GLY A 57 6.45 39.05 32.20
N SER A 58 5.61 39.37 33.04
CA SER A 58 5.31 40.45 33.92
C SER A 58 3.85 40.92 33.83
N LYS A 59 3.28 41.18 34.98
CA LYS A 59 1.92 41.59 35.34
C LYS A 59 1.43 42.87 34.65
N SER A 60 0.11 42.95 34.36
CA SER A 60 -0.72 44.06 34.88
C SER A 60 -2.20 43.75 34.77
N SER A 61 -2.91 44.05 35.84
CA SER A 61 -4.35 43.99 36.14
C SER A 61 -5.16 45.04 35.39
N THR A 62 -6.42 44.76 35.08
CA THR A 62 -7.58 45.56 35.55
C THR A 62 -8.92 44.94 35.17
N GLU A 63 -9.81 45.10 36.11
CA GLU A 63 -11.18 44.70 36.34
C GLU A 63 -12.27 45.11 35.35
N SER A 64 -13.38 44.36 35.50
CA SER A 64 -14.80 44.84 35.50
C SER A 64 -15.47 45.01 34.13
N THR A 65 -16.66 44.50 33.82
CA THR A 65 -17.94 44.39 34.53
C THR A 65 -18.93 43.58 33.71
N SER A 66 -19.83 42.94 34.43
CA SER A 66 -21.03 42.17 34.00
C SER A 66 -22.07 43.00 33.24
N LYS A 67 -22.81 42.37 32.31
CA LYS A 67 -24.29 42.55 32.24
C LYS A 67 -24.95 41.38 31.50
N ALA A 68 -25.88 40.76 32.20
CA ALA A 68 -26.88 39.81 31.70
C ALA A 68 -28.05 40.58 31.08
N VAL A 69 -28.67 40.03 30.03
CA VAL A 69 -30.12 40.25 29.68
C VAL A 69 -30.62 39.03 28.91
N SER A 70 -31.39 38.22 29.56
CA SER A 70 -32.83 37.89 29.36
C SER A 70 -33.25 37.19 28.06
N GLU A 71 -33.85 36.02 28.29
CA GLU A 71 -34.68 35.18 27.39
C GLU A 71 -35.83 35.94 26.73
N THR A 72 -36.20 35.47 25.53
CA THR A 72 -37.59 35.53 25.08
C THR A 72 -37.90 34.29 24.22
N THR A 73 -38.67 33.40 24.81
CA THR A 73 -39.31 32.25 24.17
C THR A 73 -40.55 32.75 23.40
N VAL A 74 -40.66 32.43 22.13
CA VAL A 74 -41.91 32.55 21.36
C VAL A 74 -42.35 31.18 20.92
N THR A 75 -43.41 30.69 21.57
CA THR A 75 -44.19 29.51 21.18
C THR A 75 -45.25 29.93 20.17
N THR A 76 -45.26 29.38 18.98
CA THR A 76 -46.37 29.52 18.06
C THR A 76 -47.00 28.14 17.80
N THR A 77 -48.16 27.94 18.36
CA THR A 77 -49.06 26.81 18.11
C THR A 77 -49.86 27.10 16.85
N THR A 78 -49.86 26.23 15.87
CA THR A 78 -50.81 26.27 14.75
C THR A 78 -51.56 24.95 14.65
N THR A 79 -52.84 25.08 14.66
CA THR A 79 -53.93 24.10 14.71
C THR A 79 -54.05 23.33 13.40
N VAL A 80 -54.38 22.05 13.55
CA VAL A 80 -54.72 21.11 12.48
C VAL A 80 -56.13 21.40 11.97
N GLU A 81 -56.32 21.51 10.67
CA GLU A 81 -57.60 21.29 10.00
C GLU A 81 -57.49 20.06 9.09
N GLU A 82 -58.36 19.13 9.37
CA GLU A 82 -58.58 17.88 8.69
C GLU A 82 -59.57 18.14 7.52
N THR A 83 -59.14 17.84 6.29
CA THR A 83 -60.07 17.82 5.15
C THR A 83 -59.95 16.49 4.43
N THR A 84 -60.95 15.67 4.62
CA THR A 84 -61.23 14.42 3.89
C THR A 84 -61.63 14.74 2.45
N THR A 85 -60.95 14.16 1.46
CA THR A 85 -61.55 14.03 0.12
C THR A 85 -61.11 12.70 -0.55
N ALA A 86 -62.12 12.10 -1.11
CA ALA A 86 -62.29 10.81 -1.76
C ALA A 86 -61.15 10.23 -2.59
N VAL A 87 -61.11 8.90 -2.52
CA VAL A 87 -60.31 7.96 -3.31
C VAL A 87 -60.81 7.95 -4.75
N GLU A 88 -59.95 8.24 -5.72
CA GLU A 88 -60.10 7.76 -7.09
C GLU A 88 -58.92 6.82 -7.39
N GLU A 89 -59.29 5.60 -7.70
CA GLU A 89 -58.43 4.50 -8.08
C GLU A 89 -57.93 4.72 -9.52
N MET A 90 -56.66 5.18 -9.67
CA MET A 90 -55.97 5.19 -10.96
C MET A 90 -55.03 3.99 -11.06
N THR A 91 -55.45 3.03 -11.86
CA THR A 91 -54.66 1.89 -12.31
C THR A 91 -53.44 2.38 -13.08
N THR A 92 -52.27 2.36 -12.45
CA THR A 92 -50.99 2.64 -13.13
C THR A 92 -50.54 1.41 -13.86
N VAL A 93 -50.59 1.44 -15.17
CA VAL A 93 -49.95 0.48 -16.07
C VAL A 93 -48.45 0.64 -15.90
N LYS A 94 -47.79 -0.37 -15.33
CA LYS A 94 -46.35 -0.46 -15.19
C LYS A 94 -45.75 -0.73 -16.57
N GLU A 95 -45.25 0.31 -17.23
CA GLU A 95 -44.50 0.22 -18.46
C GLU A 95 -43.14 -0.46 -18.13
N THR A 96 -43.01 -1.71 -18.52
CA THR A 96 -41.79 -2.49 -18.43
C THR A 96 -40.86 -1.98 -19.52
N GLN A 97 -39.92 -1.12 -19.16
CA GLN A 97 -38.77 -0.84 -20.04
C GLN A 97 -37.98 -2.13 -20.22
N PRO A 98 -37.60 -2.50 -21.44
CA PRO A 98 -36.67 -3.60 -21.65
C PRO A 98 -35.32 -3.17 -21.09
N GLU A 99 -34.83 -3.86 -20.04
CA GLU A 99 -33.42 -3.80 -19.65
C GLU A 99 -32.59 -4.28 -20.84
N THR A 100 -32.07 -3.37 -21.62
CA THR A 100 -30.97 -3.65 -22.53
C THR A 100 -29.77 -3.98 -21.68
N ASN A 101 -29.54 -5.26 -21.50
CA ASN A 101 -28.31 -5.82 -20.95
C ASN A 101 -27.19 -5.55 -21.97
N ALA A 102 -26.71 -4.28 -22.00
CA ALA A 102 -25.52 -3.91 -22.75
C ALA A 102 -24.36 -4.59 -22.03
N GLN A 103 -23.95 -5.74 -22.51
CA GLN A 103 -22.74 -6.42 -22.08
C GLN A 103 -21.59 -5.42 -22.19
N LYS A 104 -21.04 -4.99 -21.01
CA LYS A 104 -19.82 -4.16 -20.95
C LYS A 104 -18.75 -4.87 -21.78
N PRO A 105 -18.07 -4.20 -22.73
CA PRO A 105 -17.02 -4.81 -23.51
C PRO A 105 -15.97 -5.42 -22.59
N GLU A 106 -15.69 -6.70 -22.71
CA GLU A 106 -14.66 -7.37 -21.91
C GLU A 106 -13.28 -6.88 -22.33
N ALA A 107 -12.48 -6.48 -21.34
CA ALA A 107 -11.08 -6.10 -21.55
C ALA A 107 -10.29 -7.30 -22.10
N LYS A 108 -9.41 -7.04 -23.07
CA LYS A 108 -8.54 -8.09 -23.62
C LYS A 108 -7.28 -8.21 -22.77
N GLU A 109 -7.01 -9.41 -22.27
CA GLU A 109 -5.69 -9.78 -21.80
C GLU A 109 -4.69 -9.63 -22.94
N ALA A 110 -3.63 -8.83 -22.72
CA ALA A 110 -2.61 -8.56 -23.74
C ALA A 110 -1.33 -9.38 -23.51
N GLY A 111 -1.25 -10.10 -22.41
CA GLY A 111 -0.22 -11.08 -22.11
C GLY A 111 0.42 -10.96 -20.74
N GLU A 112 1.17 -11.97 -20.39
CA GLU A 112 1.95 -12.06 -19.16
C GLU A 112 3.34 -11.42 -19.33
N ILE A 113 3.81 -10.72 -18.30
CA ILE A 113 5.10 -10.02 -18.28
C ILE A 113 5.86 -10.43 -17.02
N GLY A 114 6.95 -11.17 -17.20
CA GLY A 114 7.90 -11.50 -16.14
C GLY A 114 9.01 -10.47 -16.00
N LEU A 115 9.83 -10.61 -14.96
CA LEU A 115 11.04 -9.81 -14.80
C LEU A 115 12.09 -10.20 -15.84
N ASP A 116 12.52 -9.24 -16.68
CA ASP A 116 13.65 -9.43 -17.57
C ASP A 116 14.94 -9.15 -16.79
N PRO A 117 15.88 -10.10 -16.73
CA PRO A 117 17.12 -9.94 -15.99
C PRO A 117 18.06 -8.84 -16.54
N SER A 118 17.83 -8.37 -17.77
CA SER A 118 18.57 -7.26 -18.37
C SER A 118 18.08 -5.88 -17.93
N TRP A 119 16.91 -5.78 -17.32
CA TRP A 119 16.37 -4.50 -16.85
C TRP A 119 17.16 -3.95 -15.66
N GLN A 120 17.28 -2.63 -15.61
CA GLN A 120 17.94 -1.94 -14.51
C GLN A 120 17.32 -2.36 -13.16
N TYR A 121 18.16 -2.69 -12.19
CA TYR A 121 17.80 -3.17 -10.85
C TYR A 121 17.24 -4.61 -10.78
N ALA A 122 17.01 -5.32 -11.87
CA ALA A 122 16.47 -6.67 -11.85
C ALA A 122 17.29 -7.64 -10.96
N SER A 123 18.61 -7.50 -10.96
CA SER A 123 19.53 -8.34 -10.18
C SER A 123 19.38 -8.24 -8.66
N PHE A 124 18.71 -7.19 -8.15
CA PHE A 124 18.45 -7.02 -6.72
C PHE A 124 17.26 -7.86 -6.22
N SER A 125 16.40 -8.31 -7.13
CA SER A 125 15.24 -9.16 -6.78
C SER A 125 15.68 -10.56 -6.33
N LYS A 126 14.93 -11.14 -5.39
CA LYS A 126 15.13 -12.48 -4.83
C LYS A 126 13.96 -13.42 -5.10
N ILE A 127 12.76 -12.89 -5.37
CA ILE A 127 11.56 -13.66 -5.74
C ILE A 127 11.01 -13.05 -7.03
N ASN A 128 11.21 -13.75 -8.16
CA ASN A 128 10.96 -13.18 -9.48
C ASN A 128 10.50 -14.21 -10.54
N SER A 129 10.02 -15.35 -10.12
CA SER A 129 9.52 -16.39 -11.03
C SER A 129 8.07 -16.16 -11.49
N GLY A 130 7.36 -15.22 -10.84
CA GLY A 130 6.00 -14.84 -11.18
C GLY A 130 5.91 -13.92 -12.38
N LYS A 131 4.68 -13.61 -12.76
CA LYS A 131 4.38 -12.70 -13.89
C LYS A 131 3.25 -11.77 -13.53
N SER A 132 3.34 -10.55 -14.03
CA SER A 132 2.26 -9.56 -14.09
C SER A 132 1.42 -9.77 -15.35
N VAL A 133 0.17 -9.29 -15.36
CA VAL A 133 -0.72 -9.43 -16.50
C VAL A 133 -1.11 -8.06 -17.04
N LEU A 134 -0.88 -7.82 -18.32
CA LEU A 134 -1.27 -6.60 -19.00
C LEU A 134 -2.65 -6.75 -19.62
N TYR A 135 -3.55 -5.82 -19.31
CA TYR A 135 -4.87 -5.67 -19.88
C TYR A 135 -4.96 -4.40 -20.74
N LYS A 136 -5.69 -4.48 -21.84
CA LYS A 136 -5.98 -3.34 -22.70
C LYS A 136 -7.46 -3.08 -22.77
N PRO A 137 -7.90 -1.82 -22.86
CA PRO A 137 -9.31 -1.53 -23.09
C PRO A 137 -9.73 -2.12 -24.45
N SER A 138 -10.99 -2.52 -24.54
CA SER A 138 -11.55 -3.06 -25.79
C SER A 138 -11.58 -2.04 -26.91
N GLU A 139 -11.80 -0.76 -26.55
CA GLU A 139 -11.92 0.38 -27.47
C GLU A 139 -11.33 1.65 -26.83
N ASN A 140 -11.05 2.65 -27.66
CA ASN A 140 -10.69 4.00 -27.24
C ASN A 140 -9.50 4.09 -26.25
N GLY A 141 -8.49 3.23 -26.43
CA GLY A 141 -7.29 3.25 -25.60
C GLY A 141 -6.53 4.57 -25.72
N ASN A 142 -6.10 5.12 -24.58
CA ASN A 142 -5.35 6.38 -24.51
C ASN A 142 -3.82 6.17 -24.57
N GLY A 143 -3.36 4.92 -24.61
CA GLY A 143 -1.93 4.55 -24.67
C GLY A 143 -1.19 4.63 -23.33
N ILE A 144 -1.81 5.14 -22.27
CA ILE A 144 -1.20 5.25 -20.94
C ILE A 144 -1.40 3.91 -20.20
N THR A 145 -0.33 3.38 -19.63
CA THR A 145 -0.39 2.14 -18.83
C THR A 145 -0.23 2.46 -17.34
N ILE A 146 -1.17 2.01 -16.52
CA ILE A 146 -1.11 2.12 -15.06
C ILE A 146 -0.79 0.74 -14.47
N ALA A 147 0.32 0.65 -13.73
CA ALA A 147 0.63 -0.53 -12.93
C ALA A 147 -0.18 -0.47 -11.63
N VAL A 148 -1.12 -1.38 -11.48
CA VAL A 148 -1.93 -1.59 -10.27
C VAL A 148 -1.32 -2.76 -9.49
N ASN A 149 -0.76 -2.43 -8.33
CA ASN A 149 -0.06 -3.38 -7.48
C ASN A 149 -0.90 -3.67 -6.23
N ALA A 150 -1.65 -4.76 -6.24
CA ALA A 150 -2.27 -5.28 -5.03
C ALA A 150 -1.18 -5.62 -4.02
N GLY A 151 -1.13 -4.93 -2.87
CA GLY A 151 -0.14 -5.13 -1.84
C GLY A 151 -0.09 -6.57 -1.32
N HIS A 152 1.05 -7.01 -0.83
CA HIS A 152 1.24 -8.35 -0.26
C HIS A 152 1.06 -9.50 -1.26
N GLY A 153 0.67 -10.70 -0.80
CA GLY A 153 0.33 -11.85 -1.65
C GLY A 153 1.52 -12.43 -2.40
N THR A 154 2.68 -12.59 -1.72
CA THR A 154 3.83 -13.37 -2.19
C THR A 154 4.18 -14.40 -1.12
N LYS A 155 3.86 -15.65 -1.37
CA LYS A 155 4.15 -16.75 -0.44
C LYS A 155 5.66 -16.85 -0.20
N GLY A 156 6.07 -16.84 1.08
CA GLY A 156 7.48 -16.86 1.47
C GLY A 156 8.19 -15.50 1.39
N GLY A 157 7.50 -14.44 1.01
CA GLY A 157 8.07 -13.09 0.90
C GLY A 157 8.64 -12.56 2.21
N SER A 158 7.99 -12.87 3.34
CA SER A 158 8.43 -12.48 4.68
C SER A 158 9.72 -13.17 5.14
N SER A 159 10.04 -14.33 4.56
CA SER A 159 11.25 -15.11 4.87
C SER A 159 12.48 -14.65 4.06
N GLN A 160 12.29 -13.83 3.03
CA GLN A 160 13.36 -13.31 2.20
C GLN A 160 13.63 -11.84 2.51
N LYS A 161 14.86 -11.40 2.23
CA LYS A 161 15.23 -9.98 2.35
C LYS A 161 15.87 -9.49 1.05
N THR A 162 15.53 -8.27 0.69
CA THR A 162 16.12 -7.53 -0.43
C THR A 162 16.85 -6.30 0.08
N GLN A 163 17.76 -5.74 -0.72
CA GLN A 163 18.44 -4.50 -0.40
C GLN A 163 17.43 -3.34 -0.40
N CYS A 164 17.51 -2.45 0.61
CA CYS A 164 16.57 -1.34 0.78
C CYS A 164 16.72 -0.28 -0.32
N HIS A 165 17.95 0.11 -0.60
CA HIS A 165 18.31 1.17 -1.55
C HIS A 165 19.28 0.64 -2.61
N PRO A 166 19.18 1.04 -3.87
CA PRO A 166 20.02 0.50 -4.95
C PRO A 166 21.51 0.78 -4.77
N ASP A 167 21.88 1.83 -4.05
CA ASP A 167 23.27 2.20 -3.73
C ASP A 167 23.83 1.52 -2.46
N GLY A 168 22.99 0.73 -1.76
CA GLY A 168 23.37 0.04 -0.52
C GLY A 168 23.32 0.91 0.73
N THR A 169 22.92 2.17 0.64
CA THR A 169 22.74 3.03 1.82
C THR A 169 21.59 2.51 2.70
N PRO A 170 21.64 2.79 4.02
CA PRO A 170 20.62 2.30 4.94
C PRO A 170 19.34 3.13 4.87
N LYS A 171 18.20 2.51 5.26
CA LYS A 171 16.92 3.18 5.45
C LYS A 171 17.05 4.40 6.36
N VAL A 172 16.37 5.47 5.96
CA VAL A 172 16.33 6.74 6.71
C VAL A 172 15.10 6.85 7.63
N THR A 173 14.04 6.05 7.37
CA THR A 173 12.84 6.00 8.21
C THR A 173 12.59 4.59 8.73
N SER A 174 11.84 4.50 9.83
CA SER A 174 11.35 3.23 10.36
C SER A 174 9.92 2.95 9.87
N GLY A 175 9.62 1.67 9.69
CA GLY A 175 8.33 1.09 9.39
C GLY A 175 8.39 -0.38 9.81
N THR A 176 7.92 -1.31 9.01
CA THR A 176 8.12 -2.76 9.23
C THR A 176 9.62 -3.11 9.34
N THR A 177 10.48 -2.38 8.64
CA THR A 177 11.94 -2.45 8.80
C THR A 177 12.45 -1.17 9.45
N LYS A 178 13.33 -1.29 10.44
CA LYS A 178 13.89 -0.15 11.19
C LYS A 178 14.81 0.72 10.33
N ALA A 179 14.84 2.02 10.62
CA ALA A 179 15.88 2.93 10.12
C ALA A 179 17.28 2.38 10.45
N GLY A 180 18.24 2.62 9.58
CA GLY A 180 19.60 2.08 9.68
C GLY A 180 19.78 0.68 9.06
N ALA A 181 18.73 -0.02 8.69
CA ALA A 181 18.82 -1.31 8.02
C ALA A 181 19.16 -1.15 6.53
N THR A 182 20.05 -1.98 6.01
CA THR A 182 20.41 -2.03 4.58
C THR A 182 19.58 -3.05 3.80
N THR A 183 18.86 -3.93 4.50
CA THR A 183 17.94 -4.91 3.89
C THR A 183 16.57 -4.86 4.56
N ALA A 184 15.52 -5.05 3.77
CA ALA A 184 14.13 -5.13 4.21
C ALA A 184 13.50 -6.47 3.82
N ILE A 185 12.38 -6.83 4.45
CA ILE A 185 11.54 -7.96 4.04
C ILE A 185 11.15 -7.78 2.57
N ALA A 186 11.31 -8.84 1.78
CA ALA A 186 11.07 -8.82 0.33
C ALA A 186 9.62 -8.49 -0.03
N VAL A 187 8.67 -9.10 0.69
CA VAL A 187 7.24 -8.74 0.71
C VAL A 187 6.69 -9.09 2.08
N SER A 188 6.05 -8.16 2.76
CA SER A 188 5.37 -8.44 4.02
C SER A 188 4.05 -9.19 3.79
N GLU A 189 3.55 -9.90 4.79
CA GLU A 189 2.27 -10.63 4.71
C GLU A 189 1.07 -9.68 4.78
N GLY A 190 1.27 -8.46 5.26
CA GLY A 190 0.21 -7.49 5.51
C GLY A 190 -0.43 -7.64 6.88
N MET A 191 -1.41 -6.80 7.15
CA MET A 191 -2.21 -6.87 8.37
C MET A 191 -3.45 -7.77 8.16
N THR A 192 -4.19 -7.99 9.22
CA THR A 192 -5.52 -8.62 9.20
C THR A 192 -6.54 -7.60 9.70
N PHE A 193 -7.62 -7.40 8.94
CA PHE A 193 -8.73 -6.54 9.33
C PHE A 193 -9.40 -7.00 10.63
N ALA A 194 -10.18 -6.14 11.24
CA ALA A 194 -10.88 -6.42 12.50
C ALA A 194 -11.85 -7.60 12.39
N ASP A 195 -12.38 -7.88 11.23
CA ASP A 195 -13.26 -9.01 10.92
C ASP A 195 -12.53 -10.32 10.60
N GLY A 196 -11.19 -10.32 10.61
CA GLY A 196 -10.35 -11.46 10.29
C GLY A 196 -9.95 -11.61 8.84
N THR A 197 -10.36 -10.68 7.96
CA THR A 197 -9.99 -10.72 6.53
C THR A 197 -8.53 -10.31 6.34
N PRO A 198 -7.69 -11.10 5.63
CA PRO A 198 -6.32 -10.72 5.33
C PRO A 198 -6.26 -9.49 4.38
N GLU A 199 -5.36 -8.55 4.64
CA GLU A 199 -5.14 -7.38 3.79
C GLU A 199 -4.86 -7.77 2.33
N SER A 200 -4.07 -8.82 2.11
CA SER A 200 -3.77 -9.32 0.76
C SER A 200 -5.01 -9.72 -0.05
N THR A 201 -6.09 -10.13 0.61
CA THR A 201 -7.38 -10.41 -0.04
C THR A 201 -8.06 -9.11 -0.47
N VAL A 202 -8.15 -8.14 0.44
CA VAL A 202 -8.83 -6.86 0.17
C VAL A 202 -8.08 -6.05 -0.89
N THR A 203 -6.74 -6.00 -0.84
CA THR A 203 -5.93 -5.30 -1.85
C THR A 203 -6.11 -5.91 -3.24
N PHE A 204 -6.30 -7.23 -3.33
CA PHE A 204 -6.55 -7.89 -4.62
C PHE A 204 -7.97 -7.57 -5.14
N GLU A 205 -9.00 -7.61 -4.30
CA GLU A 205 -10.36 -7.21 -4.70
C GLU A 205 -10.38 -5.74 -5.16
N MET A 206 -9.73 -4.84 -4.41
CA MET A 206 -9.58 -3.44 -4.78
C MET A 206 -8.89 -3.26 -6.14
N ALA A 207 -7.81 -3.99 -6.37
CA ALA A 207 -7.07 -3.94 -7.64
C ALA A 207 -7.92 -4.40 -8.83
N LYS A 208 -8.77 -5.42 -8.65
CA LYS A 208 -9.70 -5.88 -9.70
C LYS A 208 -10.73 -4.79 -10.04
N ILE A 209 -11.31 -4.15 -9.03
CA ILE A 209 -12.30 -3.09 -9.22
C ILE A 209 -11.63 -1.87 -9.91
N LEU A 210 -10.44 -1.48 -9.46
CA LEU A 210 -9.69 -0.37 -10.06
C LEU A 210 -9.27 -0.69 -11.49
N LYS A 211 -8.89 -1.93 -11.79
CA LYS A 211 -8.60 -2.37 -13.16
C LYS A 211 -9.78 -2.10 -14.09
N GLU A 212 -10.98 -2.52 -13.70
CA GLU A 212 -12.18 -2.33 -14.52
C GLU A 212 -12.53 -0.84 -14.73
N GLU A 213 -12.37 -0.03 -13.67
CA GLU A 213 -12.58 1.42 -13.75
C GLU A 213 -11.60 2.07 -14.72
N LEU A 214 -10.31 1.75 -14.62
CA LEU A 214 -9.27 2.31 -15.50
C LEU A 214 -9.41 1.88 -16.96
N LEU A 215 -9.74 0.60 -17.19
CA LEU A 215 -10.02 0.09 -18.54
C LEU A 215 -11.20 0.82 -19.17
N SER A 216 -12.26 1.10 -18.40
CA SER A 216 -13.42 1.86 -18.89
C SER A 216 -13.08 3.31 -19.27
N ARG A 217 -12.01 3.88 -18.70
CA ARG A 217 -11.47 5.21 -19.03
C ARG A 217 -10.40 5.19 -20.14
N GLY A 218 -10.14 4.02 -20.72
CA GLY A 218 -9.22 3.86 -21.84
C GLY A 218 -7.75 3.66 -21.44
N TYR A 219 -7.44 3.45 -20.17
CA TYR A 219 -6.07 3.10 -19.76
C TYR A 219 -5.76 1.63 -20.04
N ASN A 220 -4.52 1.33 -20.38
CA ASN A 220 -3.98 0.00 -20.21
C ASN A 220 -3.73 -0.23 -18.72
N VAL A 221 -3.94 -1.45 -18.22
CA VAL A 221 -3.72 -1.80 -16.81
C VAL A 221 -2.77 -2.98 -16.72
N LEU A 222 -1.63 -2.75 -16.07
CA LEU A 222 -0.70 -3.79 -15.69
C LEU A 222 -1.02 -4.25 -14.27
N MET A 223 -1.72 -5.37 -14.15
CA MET A 223 -1.94 -6.02 -12.86
C MET A 223 -0.62 -6.66 -12.41
N ILE A 224 0.05 -6.03 -11.44
CA ILE A 224 1.33 -6.55 -10.90
C ILE A 224 1.10 -7.89 -10.20
N ARG A 225 -0.01 -8.02 -9.47
CA ARG A 225 -0.51 -9.27 -8.91
C ARG A 225 -1.93 -9.51 -9.40
N ASP A 226 -2.11 -10.58 -10.15
CA ASP A 226 -3.41 -10.98 -10.72
C ASP A 226 -3.81 -12.38 -10.22
N GLY A 227 -3.83 -12.52 -8.90
CA GLY A 227 -4.15 -13.76 -8.20
C GLY A 227 -3.93 -13.62 -6.68
N SER A 228 -4.20 -14.70 -5.95
CA SER A 228 -3.96 -14.76 -4.51
C SER A 228 -2.47 -14.75 -4.14
N ASP A 229 -1.62 -15.26 -5.05
CA ASP A 229 -0.16 -15.30 -4.92
C ASP A 229 0.48 -14.89 -6.24
N VAL A 230 1.54 -14.06 -6.16
CA VAL A 230 2.45 -13.82 -7.27
C VAL A 230 3.89 -13.94 -6.76
N GLN A 231 4.71 -14.75 -7.40
CA GLN A 231 6.11 -14.93 -7.00
C GLN A 231 6.97 -13.78 -7.54
N LEU A 232 6.67 -12.55 -7.06
CA LEU A 232 7.39 -11.31 -7.34
C LEU A 232 7.60 -10.55 -6.04
N ASP A 233 8.85 -10.24 -5.69
CA ASP A 233 9.16 -9.35 -4.57
C ASP A 233 8.95 -7.87 -4.96
N ASN A 234 9.04 -6.96 -3.97
CA ASN A 234 8.81 -5.54 -4.18
C ASN A 234 9.75 -4.92 -5.22
N ILE A 235 10.98 -5.44 -5.36
CA ILE A 235 11.91 -4.98 -6.41
C ILE A 235 11.46 -5.47 -7.78
N ALA A 236 11.13 -6.77 -7.93
CA ALA A 236 10.64 -7.30 -9.20
C ALA A 236 9.37 -6.56 -9.66
N ARG A 237 8.41 -6.35 -8.76
CA ARG A 237 7.17 -5.59 -9.03
C ARG A 237 7.47 -4.19 -9.54
N THR A 238 8.39 -3.50 -8.86
CA THR A 238 8.82 -2.14 -9.24
C THR A 238 9.55 -2.10 -10.57
N VAL A 239 10.47 -3.04 -10.80
CA VAL A 239 11.25 -3.08 -12.06
C VAL A 239 10.34 -3.41 -13.25
N ILE A 240 9.37 -4.32 -13.10
CA ILE A 240 8.37 -4.58 -14.15
C ILE A 240 7.56 -3.30 -14.44
N ALA A 241 7.09 -2.60 -13.40
CA ALA A 241 6.37 -1.33 -13.58
C ALA A 241 7.22 -0.25 -14.26
N ASN A 242 8.50 -0.12 -13.90
CA ASN A 242 9.43 0.83 -14.52
C ASN A 242 9.55 0.66 -16.04
N ASN A 243 9.46 -0.56 -16.56
CA ASN A 243 9.69 -0.88 -17.97
C ASN A 243 8.40 -0.96 -18.78
N VAL A 244 7.22 -1.05 -18.14
CA VAL A 244 5.96 -1.32 -18.83
C VAL A 244 4.91 -0.23 -18.59
N ALA A 245 4.98 0.50 -17.47
CA ALA A 245 3.93 1.42 -17.07
C ALA A 245 4.37 2.89 -17.08
N SER A 246 3.39 3.77 -17.14
CA SER A 246 3.54 5.23 -17.03
C SER A 246 3.46 5.71 -15.58
N ALA A 247 2.84 4.92 -14.70
CA ALA A 247 2.76 5.14 -13.26
C ALA A 247 2.54 3.79 -12.53
N HIS A 248 2.96 3.73 -11.26
CA HIS A 248 2.85 2.54 -10.40
C HIS A 248 2.15 2.90 -9.09
N ILE A 249 1.06 2.22 -8.77
CA ILE A 249 0.26 2.46 -7.57
C ILE A 249 0.13 1.15 -6.80
N ALA A 250 0.72 1.10 -5.60
CA ALA A 250 0.52 -0.01 -4.67
C ALA A 250 -0.62 0.32 -3.71
N LEU A 251 -1.53 -0.63 -3.52
CA LEU A 251 -2.76 -0.50 -2.73
C LEU A 251 -2.59 -1.21 -1.40
N HIS A 252 -2.83 -0.50 -0.31
CA HIS A 252 -2.65 -0.96 1.06
C HIS A 252 -3.71 -0.44 2.03
N TRP A 253 -3.71 -0.99 3.25
CA TRP A 253 -4.44 -0.49 4.43
C TRP A 253 -3.52 -0.49 5.64
N ASP A 254 -3.48 0.61 6.40
CA ASP A 254 -2.64 0.77 7.58
C ASP A 254 -3.03 -0.22 8.70
N SER A 255 -2.05 -0.68 9.44
CA SER A 255 -2.24 -1.65 10.52
C SER A 255 -2.84 -1.06 11.81
N THR A 256 -3.11 0.24 11.89
CA THR A 256 -3.72 0.88 13.07
C THR A 256 -5.22 0.60 13.18
N THR A 257 -5.80 0.95 14.34
CA THR A 257 -7.23 0.85 14.63
C THR A 257 -7.84 2.21 14.98
N ALA A 258 -7.22 3.29 14.46
CA ALA A 258 -7.60 4.66 14.78
C ALA A 258 -8.69 5.23 13.85
N ASP A 259 -9.29 4.41 13.01
CA ASP A 259 -10.21 4.84 11.94
C ASP A 259 -9.55 5.94 11.10
N LYS A 260 -8.33 5.69 10.67
CA LYS A 260 -7.61 6.59 9.78
C LYS A 260 -8.28 6.63 8.41
N GLY A 261 -8.27 7.81 7.80
CA GLY A 261 -8.58 7.95 6.39
C GLY A 261 -7.40 7.61 5.49
N ALA A 262 -7.57 7.80 4.18
CA ALA A 262 -6.53 7.52 3.19
C ALA A 262 -5.35 8.48 3.28
N PHE A 263 -4.14 7.97 2.96
CA PHE A 263 -2.91 8.74 2.83
C PHE A 263 -1.90 7.99 1.98
N TYR A 264 -0.93 8.69 1.39
CA TYR A 264 0.16 8.05 0.67
C TYR A 264 1.48 8.15 1.43
N MET A 265 2.38 7.21 1.15
CA MET A 265 3.75 7.23 1.63
C MET A 265 4.60 8.14 0.74
N GLY A 266 4.85 9.36 1.21
CA GLY A 266 5.67 10.36 0.54
C GLY A 266 7.16 10.10 0.76
N VAL A 267 7.98 10.60 -0.16
CA VAL A 267 9.44 10.53 -0.06
C VAL A 267 9.93 11.39 1.12
N PRO A 268 10.68 10.83 2.07
CA PRO A 268 11.18 11.56 3.24
C PRO A 268 11.98 12.81 2.89
N GLU A 269 11.82 13.86 3.73
CA GLU A 269 12.60 15.10 3.60
C GLU A 269 14.01 14.95 4.20
N VAL A 270 14.74 13.94 3.69
CA VAL A 270 16.11 13.62 4.08
C VAL A 270 17.03 13.77 2.87
N ASP A 271 17.98 14.69 2.91
CA ASP A 271 18.83 15.04 1.77
C ASP A 271 19.58 13.84 1.20
N SER A 272 20.13 12.97 2.06
CA SER A 272 20.85 11.76 1.61
C SER A 272 19.96 10.82 0.80
N TYR A 273 18.68 10.67 1.18
CA TYR A 273 17.72 9.85 0.46
C TYR A 273 17.23 10.53 -0.84
N ARG A 274 16.95 11.83 -0.78
CA ARG A 274 16.49 12.61 -1.95
C ARG A 274 17.58 12.83 -3.00
N SER A 275 18.86 12.68 -2.64
CA SER A 275 19.99 12.77 -3.59
C SER A 275 20.39 11.42 -4.20
N MET A 276 19.85 10.31 -3.70
CA MET A 276 20.10 8.97 -4.23
C MET A 276 19.32 8.72 -5.53
N GLU A 277 19.93 8.22 -6.58
CA GLU A 277 19.20 7.76 -7.77
C GLU A 277 18.57 6.37 -7.53
N PRO A 278 17.38 6.13 -8.05
CA PRO A 278 16.55 6.97 -8.95
C PRO A 278 15.64 7.97 -8.21
N VAL A 279 15.67 8.04 -6.89
CA VAL A 279 14.83 8.94 -6.08
C VAL A 279 15.04 10.39 -6.49
N ALA A 280 16.29 10.82 -6.65
CA ALA A 280 16.65 12.20 -7.00
C ALA A 280 15.92 12.71 -8.25
N SER A 281 15.87 11.88 -9.28
CA SER A 281 15.22 12.21 -10.56
C SER A 281 13.68 12.09 -10.55
N ASN A 282 13.09 11.39 -9.56
CA ASN A 282 11.69 11.00 -9.64
C ASN A 282 10.82 11.41 -8.43
N TRP A 283 11.40 11.77 -7.27
CA TRP A 283 10.63 12.03 -6.05
C TRP A 283 9.52 13.08 -6.22
N LYS A 284 9.75 14.13 -7.03
CA LYS A 284 8.73 15.17 -7.30
C LYS A 284 7.54 14.61 -8.09
N LYS A 285 7.77 13.64 -8.96
CA LYS A 285 6.72 12.95 -9.72
C LYS A 285 5.92 12.03 -8.79
N HIS A 286 6.60 11.33 -7.86
CA HIS A 286 5.95 10.53 -6.82
C HIS A 286 5.00 11.41 -5.98
N GLU A 287 5.50 12.54 -5.47
CA GLU A 287 4.71 13.49 -4.69
C GLU A 287 3.52 14.07 -5.47
N ALA A 288 3.70 14.38 -6.76
CA ALA A 288 2.63 14.89 -7.60
C ALA A 288 1.52 13.86 -7.81
N LEU A 289 1.91 12.59 -8.08
CA LEU A 289 0.95 11.49 -8.21
C LEU A 289 0.18 11.28 -6.91
N GLY A 290 0.87 11.17 -5.76
CA GLY A 290 0.24 10.98 -4.45
C GLY A 290 -0.76 12.07 -4.11
N LYS A 291 -0.41 13.34 -4.32
CA LYS A 291 -1.33 14.48 -4.12
C LYS A 291 -2.56 14.38 -5.01
N SER A 292 -2.38 14.01 -6.28
CA SER A 292 -3.49 13.87 -7.22
C SER A 292 -4.46 12.77 -6.80
N LEU A 293 -3.94 11.61 -6.36
CA LEU A 293 -4.75 10.50 -5.86
C LEU A 293 -5.55 10.89 -4.60
N ILE A 294 -4.91 11.56 -3.65
CA ILE A 294 -5.59 12.04 -2.42
C ILE A 294 -6.67 13.06 -2.76
N ASN A 295 -6.44 13.96 -3.71
CA ASN A 295 -7.47 14.91 -4.15
C ASN A 295 -8.66 14.20 -4.78
N GLY A 296 -8.43 13.20 -5.64
CA GLY A 296 -9.49 12.41 -6.23
C GLY A 296 -10.30 11.61 -5.20
N LEU A 297 -9.63 10.96 -4.25
CA LEU A 297 -10.27 10.27 -3.13
C LEU A 297 -11.12 11.23 -2.28
N SER A 298 -10.56 12.38 -1.89
CA SER A 298 -11.26 13.41 -1.11
C SER A 298 -12.49 13.94 -1.83
N SER A 299 -12.39 14.21 -3.13
CA SER A 299 -13.51 14.69 -3.97
C SER A 299 -14.64 13.65 -4.09
N ASN A 300 -14.34 12.38 -3.90
CA ASN A 300 -15.31 11.28 -3.86
C ASN A 300 -15.78 10.92 -2.44
N GLY A 301 -15.51 11.79 -1.44
CA GLY A 301 -15.99 11.63 -0.07
C GLY A 301 -15.22 10.60 0.76
N THR A 302 -14.02 10.20 0.33
CA THR A 302 -13.13 9.39 1.17
C THR A 302 -12.54 10.24 2.29
N LYS A 303 -12.57 9.73 3.52
CA LYS A 303 -11.88 10.35 4.66
C LYS A 303 -10.38 10.37 4.40
N ILE A 304 -9.74 11.50 4.64
CA ILE A 304 -8.31 11.66 4.45
C ILE A 304 -7.63 11.83 5.81
N PHE A 305 -6.56 11.06 6.04
CA PHE A 305 -5.76 11.18 7.25
C PHE A 305 -4.85 12.39 7.18
N SER A 306 -4.94 13.29 8.18
CA SER A 306 -4.10 14.49 8.27
C SER A 306 -4.10 15.31 6.97
N LYS A 307 -2.96 15.43 6.31
CA LYS A 307 -2.78 16.10 5.01
C LYS A 307 -2.73 15.10 3.84
N GLY A 308 -3.11 13.85 4.07
CA GLY A 308 -3.06 12.78 3.07
C GLY A 308 -1.67 12.24 2.77
N ARG A 309 -0.66 12.55 3.63
CA ARG A 309 0.73 12.18 3.40
C ARG A 309 1.42 11.77 4.70
N MET A 310 2.14 10.67 4.67
CA MET A 310 3.16 10.29 5.66
C MET A 310 4.49 10.07 4.95
N GLU A 311 5.60 10.16 5.67
CA GLU A 311 6.93 9.97 5.10
C GLU A 311 7.45 8.57 5.39
N MET A 312 7.86 7.87 4.34
CA MET A 312 8.54 6.57 4.47
C MET A 312 9.41 6.29 3.24
N ASP A 313 10.66 5.85 3.46
CA ASP A 313 11.51 5.34 2.41
C ASP A 313 11.17 3.86 2.15
N LEU A 314 10.39 3.64 1.13
CA LEU A 314 9.97 2.32 0.70
C LEU A 314 10.90 1.76 -0.38
N THR A 315 11.11 0.44 -0.39
CA THR A 315 11.81 -0.26 -1.47
C THR A 315 11.20 0.11 -2.83
N GLN A 316 9.87 0.20 -2.93
CA GLN A 316 9.18 0.61 -4.14
C GLN A 316 9.68 1.97 -4.66
N THR A 317 9.62 3.03 -3.86
CA THR A 317 10.04 4.37 -4.28
C THR A 317 11.56 4.47 -4.47
N SER A 318 12.34 3.69 -3.70
CA SER A 318 13.82 3.64 -3.81
C SER A 318 14.31 3.09 -5.15
N TYR A 319 13.52 2.24 -5.82
CA TYR A 319 13.88 1.61 -7.10
C TYR A 319 13.04 2.12 -8.28
N SER A 320 12.07 3.03 -8.06
CA SER A 320 11.17 3.49 -9.12
C SER A 320 11.78 4.55 -10.02
N THR A 321 11.70 4.32 -11.33
CA THR A 321 12.06 5.30 -12.38
C THR A 321 10.83 5.95 -13.03
N VAL A 322 9.63 5.51 -12.67
CA VAL A 322 8.34 6.11 -13.05
C VAL A 322 7.64 6.69 -11.82
N PRO A 323 6.65 7.58 -11.94
CA PRO A 323 5.83 8.03 -10.83
C PRO A 323 5.27 6.82 -10.07
N SER A 324 5.53 6.71 -8.77
CA SER A 324 5.23 5.52 -7.99
C SER A 324 4.80 5.89 -6.58
N ILE A 325 3.68 5.32 -6.13
CA ILE A 325 3.09 5.58 -4.82
C ILE A 325 2.61 4.27 -4.18
N ASP A 326 2.87 4.16 -2.90
CA ASP A 326 2.20 3.28 -1.96
C ASP A 326 1.11 4.11 -1.26
N ILE A 327 -0.15 3.66 -1.34
CA ILE A 327 -1.30 4.37 -0.79
C ILE A 327 -2.08 3.49 0.18
N GLU A 328 -2.26 4.01 1.40
CA GLU A 328 -3.11 3.42 2.42
C GLU A 328 -4.54 3.97 2.22
N LEU A 329 -5.50 3.10 1.96
CA LEU A 329 -6.89 3.48 1.66
C LEU A 329 -7.78 3.59 2.90
N GLY A 330 -7.22 3.27 4.05
CA GLY A 330 -7.84 3.26 5.35
C GLY A 330 -6.96 2.55 6.37
N ASP A 331 -7.59 1.92 7.36
CA ASP A 331 -6.90 1.10 8.35
C ASP A 331 -7.68 -0.18 8.68
N LYS A 332 -7.23 -0.90 9.71
CA LYS A 332 -7.78 -2.18 10.19
C LYS A 332 -9.30 -2.18 10.46
N THR A 333 -9.87 -1.02 10.74
CA THR A 333 -11.30 -0.85 11.09
C THR A 333 -12.12 -0.26 9.95
N SER A 334 -11.48 0.10 8.85
CA SER A 334 -12.16 0.70 7.70
C SER A 334 -13.08 -0.28 7.00
N ASP A 335 -14.19 0.24 6.48
CA ASP A 335 -15.07 -0.51 5.58
C ASP A 335 -14.29 -0.90 4.31
N HIS A 336 -14.39 -2.14 3.94
CA HIS A 336 -13.80 -2.72 2.73
C HIS A 336 -14.82 -3.57 1.94
N GLY A 337 -16.11 -3.28 2.15
CA GLY A 337 -17.19 -3.84 1.34
C GLY A 337 -17.16 -3.33 -0.11
N ASN A 338 -17.85 -4.04 -0.99
CA ASN A 338 -17.80 -3.78 -2.43
C ASN A 338 -18.16 -2.33 -2.82
N ASP A 339 -19.10 -1.70 -2.13
CA ASP A 339 -19.51 -0.32 -2.44
C ASP A 339 -18.45 0.70 -2.01
N GLU A 340 -17.79 0.48 -0.87
CA GLU A 340 -16.64 1.30 -0.47
C GLU A 340 -15.47 1.13 -1.43
N LEU A 341 -15.13 -0.11 -1.83
CA LEU A 341 -14.07 -0.36 -2.81
C LEU A 341 -14.36 0.31 -4.16
N LYS A 342 -15.62 0.33 -4.63
CA LYS A 342 -16.01 1.07 -5.85
C LYS A 342 -15.86 2.58 -5.69
N LYS A 343 -16.24 3.14 -4.54
CA LYS A 343 -16.05 4.57 -4.22
C LYS A 343 -14.55 4.94 -4.23
N LEU A 344 -13.73 4.14 -3.57
CA LEU A 344 -12.27 4.30 -3.56
C LEU A 344 -11.68 4.20 -4.97
N SER A 345 -12.13 3.22 -5.76
CA SER A 345 -11.70 3.04 -7.15
C SER A 345 -11.98 4.25 -8.01
N LYS A 346 -13.21 4.79 -7.91
CA LYS A 346 -13.58 6.02 -8.63
C LYS A 346 -12.69 7.19 -8.21
N GLY A 347 -12.44 7.37 -6.91
CA GLY A 347 -11.57 8.43 -6.40
C GLY A 347 -10.13 8.30 -6.91
N LEU A 348 -9.57 7.09 -6.89
CA LEU A 348 -8.24 6.84 -7.43
C LEU A 348 -8.17 7.12 -8.95
N ALA A 349 -9.18 6.69 -9.70
CA ALA A 349 -9.23 6.90 -11.13
C ALA A 349 -9.39 8.38 -11.50
N ASP A 350 -10.20 9.15 -10.75
CA ASP A 350 -10.31 10.62 -10.90
C ASP A 350 -8.95 11.31 -10.61
N GLY A 351 -8.22 10.82 -9.60
CA GLY A 351 -6.87 11.28 -9.29
C GLY A 351 -5.87 10.95 -10.41
N ILE A 352 -5.97 9.78 -11.02
CA ILE A 352 -5.13 9.38 -12.16
C ILE A 352 -5.43 10.27 -13.38
N ASP A 353 -6.71 10.48 -13.72
CA ASP A 353 -7.11 11.37 -14.79
C ASP A 353 -6.53 12.78 -14.58
N SER A 354 -6.68 13.35 -13.40
CA SER A 354 -6.12 14.65 -13.05
C SER A 354 -4.60 14.69 -13.18
N TYR A 355 -3.89 13.63 -12.76
CA TYR A 355 -2.44 13.55 -12.87
C TYR A 355 -1.96 13.57 -14.32
N PHE A 356 -2.68 12.90 -15.22
CA PHE A 356 -2.35 12.84 -16.65
C PHE A 356 -3.04 13.95 -17.49
N GLY A 357 -3.77 14.87 -16.86
CA GLY A 357 -4.43 16.00 -17.53
C GLY A 357 -5.63 15.58 -18.39
N ARG A 358 -6.42 14.67 -17.93
CA ARG A 358 -7.55 14.07 -18.64
C ARG A 358 -8.86 14.44 -17.97
#